data_dae9213df6c7d37b77b24462efd33176
#
_entry.id   dae9213df6c7d37b77b24462efd33176
#
_cell.length_a   1.000
_cell.length_b   1.000
_cell.length_c   1.000
_cell.angle_alpha   90.00
_cell.angle_beta   90.00
_cell.angle_gamma   90.00
#
_symmetry.space_group_name_H-M   'P 1'
#
loop_
_entity.id
_entity.type
_entity.pdbx_description
1 polymer ?
#
loop_
_entity_poly.entity_id
_entity_poly.type
_entity_poly.pdbx_seq_one_letter_code
_entity_poly.pdbx_strand_id
1 'polypeptide(L)'
;MTLPRGPLVLVMPEAKRLHVTEAARQEGWFAASSSSSGPFLVITQSFGSVVFILGAAFFAALVRGFAGFGAALIFIPLASAAIGPREASPILLLVDMVLTTAMLPNAWRFANRKEVGTMAAGAIVGVPAGAAILAWAPATVLRWAICAIVLLLLAFLISGWRYHGRPRPKYTAGVGLIAGLFSGAAQLGGPPVAAYWLGGGHEGKIVRSNIILYFAISSVFSFVSYLMGGLIGWEVLAIAILAAPCYALGLAAGSHLFGFASEKMFRTICFVLIAISAIAGMPLLDGLFG
;
A
#
# COMPACT_ATOMS: atom_id res chain seq x y z
N MET A 1 -9.62 -56.18 -46.28
CA MET A 1 -9.80 -54.97 -47.10
C MET A 1 -10.03 -53.82 -46.09
N THR A 2 -8.95 -53.20 -45.64
CA THR A 2 -8.90 -52.21 -44.56
C THR A 2 -8.76 -50.83 -45.16
N LEU A 3 -9.74 -49.95 -44.90
CA LEU A 3 -9.70 -48.52 -45.25
C LEU A 3 -8.93 -47.72 -44.19
N PRO A 4 -8.02 -46.80 -44.55
CA PRO A 4 -7.32 -45.97 -43.60
C PRO A 4 -8.17 -44.77 -43.21
N ARG A 5 -8.30 -44.52 -41.90
CA ARG A 5 -8.85 -43.29 -41.31
C ARG A 5 -7.77 -42.20 -41.31
N GLY A 6 -7.83 -41.28 -42.29
CA GLY A 6 -7.07 -40.03 -42.24
C GLY A 6 -7.93 -38.89 -41.62
N PRO A 7 -7.34 -37.88 -40.95
CA PRO A 7 -8.11 -36.76 -40.40
C PRO A 7 -8.62 -35.87 -41.56
N LEU A 8 -9.91 -35.51 -41.49
CA LEU A 8 -10.57 -34.57 -42.37
C LEU A 8 -9.96 -33.16 -42.16
N VAL A 9 -9.09 -32.74 -43.06
CA VAL A 9 -8.61 -31.35 -43.12
C VAL A 9 -9.64 -30.53 -43.90
N LEU A 10 -10.39 -29.72 -43.17
CA LEU A 10 -11.33 -28.75 -43.75
C LEU A 10 -10.52 -27.60 -44.35
N VAL A 11 -10.33 -27.60 -45.70
CA VAL A 11 -9.67 -26.50 -46.41
C VAL A 11 -10.68 -25.35 -46.55
N MET A 12 -10.53 -24.30 -45.75
CA MET A 12 -11.28 -23.06 -45.90
C MET A 12 -10.56 -22.11 -46.90
N PRO A 13 -11.30 -21.32 -47.71
CA PRO A 13 -10.73 -20.35 -48.64
C PRO A 13 -9.98 -19.24 -47.92
N GLU A 14 -8.86 -18.78 -48.48
CA GLU A 14 -7.93 -17.79 -47.91
C GLU A 14 -8.55 -16.46 -47.46
N ALA A 15 -9.61 -16.01 -48.14
CA ALA A 15 -10.31 -14.77 -47.80
C ALA A 15 -10.99 -14.76 -46.39
N LYS A 16 -11.27 -15.93 -45.80
CA LYS A 16 -11.86 -16.06 -44.49
C LYS A 16 -10.82 -16.16 -43.36
N ARG A 17 -9.56 -16.43 -43.68
CA ARG A 17 -8.50 -16.52 -42.65
C ARG A 17 -8.02 -15.16 -42.15
N LEU A 18 -8.09 -14.12 -42.96
CA LEU A 18 -7.64 -12.78 -42.58
C LEU A 18 -8.59 -12.08 -41.57
N HIS A 19 -9.90 -12.30 -41.68
CA HIS A 19 -10.86 -11.71 -40.76
C HIS A 19 -10.92 -12.41 -39.39
N VAL A 20 -10.56 -13.69 -39.30
CA VAL A 20 -10.52 -14.43 -38.01
C VAL A 20 -9.28 -14.07 -37.22
N THR A 21 -8.16 -13.76 -37.88
CA THR A 21 -6.91 -13.37 -37.20
C THR A 21 -6.95 -11.94 -36.67
N GLU A 22 -7.69 -11.03 -37.31
CA GLU A 22 -7.87 -9.67 -36.80
C GLU A 22 -8.88 -9.58 -35.63
N ALA A 23 -9.97 -10.32 -35.71
CA ALA A 23 -10.94 -10.42 -34.60
C ALA A 23 -10.33 -11.08 -33.36
N ALA A 24 -9.52 -12.11 -33.52
CA ALA A 24 -8.80 -12.78 -32.43
C ALA A 24 -7.70 -11.92 -31.79
N ARG A 25 -7.21 -10.89 -32.50
CA ARG A 25 -6.21 -9.95 -31.98
C ARG A 25 -6.84 -8.80 -31.19
N GLN A 26 -8.12 -8.48 -31.43
CA GLN A 26 -8.88 -7.50 -30.63
C GLN A 26 -9.52 -8.11 -29.39
N GLU A 27 -9.78 -9.42 -29.38
CA GLU A 27 -10.26 -10.14 -28.20
C GLU A 27 -9.09 -10.75 -27.40
N GLY A 28 -8.15 -9.93 -26.96
CA GLY A 28 -7.05 -10.30 -26.06
C GLY A 28 -7.47 -10.71 -24.64
N TRP A 29 -8.61 -11.44 -24.52
CA TRP A 29 -9.20 -11.85 -23.26
C TRP A 29 -8.99 -13.31 -22.88
N PHE A 30 -8.43 -14.14 -23.78
CA PHE A 30 -8.28 -15.58 -23.55
C PHE A 30 -6.92 -16.17 -23.95
N ALA A 31 -5.82 -15.46 -23.71
CA ALA A 31 -4.49 -16.03 -23.79
C ALA A 31 -3.74 -15.83 -22.47
N ALA A 32 -4.36 -16.27 -21.39
CA ALA A 32 -3.64 -16.42 -20.13
C ALA A 32 -3.85 -17.83 -19.62
N SER A 33 -2.75 -18.59 -19.70
CA SER A 33 -2.44 -19.72 -18.84
C SER A 33 -3.06 -21.07 -19.12
N SER A 34 -2.25 -21.88 -19.75
CA SER A 34 -2.02 -23.25 -19.27
C SER A 34 -0.53 -23.60 -19.47
N SER A 35 0.34 -23.01 -18.66
CA SER A 35 1.63 -23.61 -18.34
C SER A 35 1.59 -24.03 -16.89
N SER A 36 1.28 -25.30 -16.66
CA SER A 36 1.55 -26.00 -15.41
C SER A 36 3.07 -26.13 -15.26
N SER A 37 3.70 -25.07 -14.78
CA SER A 37 5.05 -25.12 -14.24
C SER A 37 4.92 -25.14 -12.71
N GLY A 38 5.52 -26.17 -12.11
CA GLY A 38 5.52 -26.45 -10.68
C GLY A 38 6.02 -25.31 -9.81
N PRO A 39 6.13 -25.49 -8.48
CA PRO A 39 6.29 -24.43 -7.50
C PRO A 39 7.72 -23.86 -7.47
N PHE A 40 8.25 -23.46 -8.61
CA PHE A 40 9.40 -22.58 -8.66
C PHE A 40 8.90 -21.17 -8.63
N LEU A 41 9.30 -20.40 -7.61
CA LEU A 41 9.10 -18.97 -7.44
C LEU A 41 9.52 -18.22 -8.72
N VAL A 42 8.62 -18.05 -9.64
CA VAL A 42 8.83 -17.14 -10.78
C VAL A 42 8.46 -15.74 -10.25
N ILE A 43 9.44 -15.06 -9.66
CA ILE A 43 9.35 -13.63 -9.48
C ILE A 43 9.53 -13.05 -10.89
N THR A 44 8.44 -12.66 -11.52
CA THR A 44 8.43 -12.07 -12.88
C THR A 44 9.09 -10.68 -12.91
N GLN A 45 9.34 -10.11 -11.72
CA GLN A 45 10.01 -8.83 -11.55
C GLN A 45 11.51 -8.92 -11.86
N SER A 46 12.05 -7.90 -12.53
CA SER A 46 13.49 -7.80 -12.76
C SER A 46 14.24 -7.72 -11.43
N PHE A 47 15.46 -8.26 -11.37
CA PHE A 47 16.31 -8.20 -10.18
C PHE A 47 16.48 -6.75 -9.67
N GLY A 48 16.62 -5.78 -10.59
CA GLY A 48 16.72 -4.36 -10.26
C GLY A 48 15.47 -3.83 -9.54
N SER A 49 14.28 -4.21 -9.99
CA SER A 49 13.01 -3.80 -9.35
C SER A 49 12.90 -4.36 -7.93
N VAL A 50 13.30 -5.61 -7.72
CA VAL A 50 13.28 -6.22 -6.38
C VAL A 50 14.22 -5.48 -5.44
N VAL A 51 15.48 -5.23 -5.84
CA VAL A 51 16.46 -4.49 -5.03
C VAL A 51 15.95 -3.08 -4.71
N PHE A 52 15.33 -2.41 -5.68
CA PHE A 52 14.73 -1.08 -5.48
C PHE A 52 13.61 -1.12 -4.43
N ILE A 53 12.72 -2.10 -4.50
CA ILE A 53 11.61 -2.28 -3.54
C ILE A 53 12.15 -2.56 -2.13
N LEU A 54 13.18 -3.41 -2.00
CA LEU A 54 13.82 -3.69 -0.71
C LEU A 54 14.45 -2.43 -0.11
N GLY A 55 15.14 -1.63 -0.92
CA GLY A 55 15.67 -0.33 -0.51
C GLY A 55 14.56 0.63 -0.08
N ALA A 56 13.50 0.77 -0.88
CA ALA A 56 12.33 1.58 -0.55
C ALA A 56 11.66 1.13 0.76
N ALA A 57 11.56 -0.19 1.00
CA ALA A 57 11.03 -0.76 2.23
C ALA A 57 11.90 -0.39 3.45
N PHE A 58 13.22 -0.48 3.33
CA PHE A 58 14.15 -0.10 4.39
C PHE A 58 14.03 1.38 4.76
N PHE A 59 14.08 2.30 3.78
CA PHE A 59 13.97 3.75 4.04
C PHE A 59 12.59 4.15 4.57
N ALA A 60 11.53 3.55 4.05
CA ALA A 60 10.17 3.77 4.54
C ALA A 60 10.02 3.33 6.01
N ALA A 61 10.57 2.18 6.35
CA ALA A 61 10.56 1.65 7.71
C ALA A 61 11.42 2.48 8.66
N LEU A 62 12.55 3.01 8.21
CA LEU A 62 13.41 3.90 8.99
C LEU A 62 12.65 5.16 9.40
N VAL A 63 11.92 5.79 8.47
CA VAL A 63 11.07 6.94 8.78
C VAL A 63 9.95 6.55 9.75
N ARG A 64 9.31 5.40 9.56
CA ARG A 64 8.27 4.91 10.47
C ARG A 64 8.80 4.61 11.87
N GLY A 65 9.99 4.00 11.97
CA GLY A 65 10.62 3.70 13.26
C GLY A 65 10.84 4.95 14.11
N PHE A 66 11.22 6.04 13.47
CA PHE A 66 11.40 7.33 14.12
C PHE A 66 10.08 8.06 14.39
N ALA A 67 9.26 8.27 13.38
CA ALA A 67 8.04 9.09 13.46
C ALA A 67 6.81 8.33 14.00
N GLY A 68 6.86 7.00 14.04
CA GLY A 68 5.73 6.15 14.43
C GLY A 68 4.68 5.94 13.33
N PHE A 69 4.78 6.66 12.21
CA PHE A 69 3.93 6.55 11.00
C PHE A 69 4.71 7.03 9.77
N GLY A 70 4.11 6.94 8.59
CA GLY A 70 4.67 7.57 7.39
C GLY A 70 5.40 6.63 6.44
N ALA A 71 5.57 5.35 6.73
CA ALA A 71 6.17 4.40 5.81
C ALA A 71 5.48 4.42 4.43
N ALA A 72 4.16 4.46 4.41
CA ALA A 72 3.39 4.49 3.18
C ALA A 72 3.65 5.73 2.33
N LEU A 73 3.96 6.88 2.93
CA LEU A 73 4.25 8.12 2.22
C LEU A 73 5.53 8.02 1.36
N ILE A 74 6.42 7.10 1.71
CA ILE A 74 7.67 6.83 0.96
C ILE A 74 7.53 5.57 0.12
N PHE A 75 7.10 4.47 0.73
CA PHE A 75 7.05 3.18 0.05
C PHE A 75 6.09 3.15 -1.12
N ILE A 76 4.85 3.65 -0.92
CA ILE A 76 3.81 3.50 -1.93
C ILE A 76 4.12 4.26 -3.22
N PRO A 77 4.54 5.54 -3.24
CA PRO A 77 4.94 6.20 -4.48
C PRO A 77 6.07 5.47 -5.21
N LEU A 78 7.15 5.09 -4.49
CA LEU A 78 8.31 4.44 -5.07
C LEU A 78 7.99 3.04 -5.59
N ALA A 79 7.36 2.20 -4.78
CA ALA A 79 7.00 0.85 -5.18
C ALA A 79 5.95 0.85 -6.30
N SER A 80 5.00 1.81 -6.29
CA SER A 80 4.01 1.96 -7.37
C SER A 80 4.64 2.33 -8.70
N ALA A 81 5.77 3.03 -8.70
CA ALA A 81 6.53 3.32 -9.93
C ALA A 81 7.19 2.06 -10.51
N ALA A 82 7.64 1.14 -9.64
CA ALA A 82 8.35 -0.07 -10.04
C ALA A 82 7.43 -1.24 -10.40
N ILE A 83 6.37 -1.47 -9.61
CA ILE A 83 5.52 -2.67 -9.73
C ILE A 83 4.02 -2.36 -9.81
N GLY A 84 3.65 -1.08 -9.76
CA GLY A 84 2.24 -0.68 -9.74
C GLY A 84 1.64 -0.57 -8.33
N PRO A 85 0.57 0.24 -8.18
CA PRO A 85 -0.05 0.48 -6.87
C PRO A 85 -0.84 -0.72 -6.34
N ARG A 86 -1.33 -1.61 -7.22
CA ARG A 86 -2.09 -2.80 -6.82
C ARG A 86 -1.24 -3.86 -6.13
N GLU A 87 0.03 -3.92 -6.45
CA GLU A 87 1.03 -4.78 -5.82
C GLU A 87 1.68 -4.09 -4.61
N ALA A 88 2.02 -2.82 -4.74
CA ALA A 88 2.72 -2.05 -3.71
C ALA A 88 1.92 -1.96 -2.39
N SER A 89 0.60 -1.70 -2.48
CA SER A 89 -0.24 -1.50 -1.30
C SER A 89 -0.40 -2.77 -0.45
N PRO A 90 -0.69 -3.97 -1.03
CA PRO A 90 -0.75 -5.20 -0.27
C PRO A 90 0.61 -5.64 0.29
N ILE A 91 1.73 -5.40 -0.42
CA ILE A 91 3.07 -5.72 0.10
C ILE A 91 3.32 -4.94 1.39
N LEU A 92 3.10 -3.62 1.38
CA LEU A 92 3.28 -2.81 2.58
C LEU A 92 2.34 -3.26 3.71
N LEU A 93 1.07 -3.54 3.40
CA LEU A 93 0.11 -4.03 4.37
C LEU A 93 0.60 -5.29 5.08
N LEU A 94 1.04 -6.29 4.33
CA LEU A 94 1.47 -7.58 4.87
C LEU A 94 2.68 -7.43 5.78
N VAL A 95 3.69 -6.69 5.33
CA VAL A 95 4.91 -6.44 6.11
C VAL A 95 4.60 -5.67 7.38
N ASP A 96 3.79 -4.62 7.27
CA ASP A 96 3.45 -3.74 8.38
C ASP A 96 2.55 -4.41 9.41
N MET A 97 1.61 -5.23 8.97
CA MET A 97 0.69 -5.97 9.84
C MET A 97 1.45 -6.94 10.75
N VAL A 98 2.43 -7.68 10.21
CA VAL A 98 3.25 -8.62 11.00
C VAL A 98 4.02 -7.87 12.09
N LEU A 99 4.69 -6.78 11.76
CA LEU A 99 5.52 -6.04 12.71
C LEU A 99 4.70 -5.25 13.73
N THR A 100 3.52 -4.75 13.35
CA THR A 100 2.61 -4.06 14.27
C THR A 100 2.02 -4.99 15.31
N THR A 101 1.89 -6.29 15.00
CA THR A 101 1.36 -7.30 15.95
C THR A 101 2.14 -7.36 17.25
N ALA A 102 3.47 -7.19 17.21
CA ALA A 102 4.32 -7.18 18.40
C ALA A 102 4.01 -5.99 19.36
N MET A 103 3.46 -4.90 18.84
CA MET A 103 3.13 -3.70 19.64
C MET A 103 1.71 -3.74 20.20
N LEU A 104 0.87 -4.65 19.72
CA LEU A 104 -0.57 -4.71 20.02
C LEU A 104 -0.89 -4.94 21.51
N PRO A 105 -0.22 -5.87 22.24
CA PRO A 105 -0.54 -6.11 23.65
C PRO A 105 -0.38 -4.85 24.53
N ASN A 106 0.67 -4.06 24.25
CA ASN A 106 0.93 -2.82 24.98
C ASN A 106 -0.09 -1.73 24.58
N ALA A 107 -0.38 -1.60 23.29
CA ALA A 107 -1.37 -0.65 22.79
C ALA A 107 -2.76 -0.92 23.36
N TRP A 108 -3.18 -2.18 23.44
CA TRP A 108 -4.46 -2.59 24.00
C TRP A 108 -4.68 -2.12 25.44
N ARG A 109 -3.62 -2.11 26.26
CA ARG A 109 -3.68 -1.73 27.69
C ARG A 109 -3.91 -0.23 27.90
N PHE A 110 -3.37 0.63 27.02
CA PHE A 110 -3.35 2.08 27.20
C PHE A 110 -4.28 2.83 26.25
N ALA A 111 -4.81 2.18 25.21
CA ALA A 111 -5.68 2.83 24.25
C ALA A 111 -7.06 3.19 24.82
N ASN A 112 -7.60 4.33 24.38
CA ASN A 112 -9.01 4.66 24.58
C ASN A 112 -9.87 3.88 23.58
N ARG A 113 -10.32 2.68 23.98
CA ARG A 113 -11.05 1.75 23.13
C ARG A 113 -12.34 2.32 22.55
N LYS A 114 -13.01 3.26 23.25
CA LYS A 114 -14.23 3.90 22.74
C LYS A 114 -13.93 4.81 21.55
N GLU A 115 -12.88 5.62 21.63
CA GLU A 115 -12.46 6.48 20.51
C GLU A 115 -11.94 5.66 19.34
N VAL A 116 -11.10 4.66 19.63
CA VAL A 116 -10.58 3.75 18.59
C VAL A 116 -11.72 3.00 17.91
N GLY A 117 -12.67 2.45 18.65
CA GLY A 117 -13.85 1.78 18.09
C GLY A 117 -14.71 2.71 17.23
N THR A 118 -14.89 3.96 17.67
CA THR A 118 -15.64 4.97 16.88
C THR A 118 -14.90 5.31 15.58
N MET A 119 -13.57 5.43 15.60
CA MET A 119 -12.77 5.67 14.41
C MET A 119 -12.78 4.44 13.48
N ALA A 120 -12.66 3.24 14.05
CA ALA A 120 -12.75 1.98 13.31
C ALA A 120 -14.11 1.79 12.64
N ALA A 121 -15.20 2.25 13.25
CA ALA A 121 -16.53 2.23 12.63
C ALA A 121 -16.59 3.04 11.32
N GLY A 122 -15.90 4.18 11.25
CA GLY A 122 -15.71 4.90 10.00
C GLY A 122 -14.87 4.12 8.99
N ALA A 123 -13.82 3.45 9.47
CA ALA A 123 -12.93 2.66 8.63
C ALA A 123 -13.61 1.41 8.01
N ILE A 124 -14.63 0.83 8.67
CA ILE A 124 -15.43 -0.29 8.12
C ILE A 124 -16.00 0.06 6.73
N VAL A 125 -16.36 1.32 6.51
CA VAL A 125 -16.86 1.79 5.21
C VAL A 125 -15.72 2.33 4.35
N GLY A 126 -14.82 3.11 4.94
CA GLY A 126 -13.73 3.78 4.23
C GLY A 126 -12.75 2.80 3.59
N VAL A 127 -12.34 1.77 4.33
CA VAL A 127 -11.31 0.81 3.84
C VAL A 127 -11.80 -0.01 2.64
N PRO A 128 -12.98 -0.64 2.67
CA PRO A 128 -13.47 -1.35 1.48
C PRO A 128 -13.67 -0.43 0.27
N ALA A 129 -14.16 0.81 0.49
CA ALA A 129 -14.29 1.78 -0.59
C ALA A 129 -12.93 2.14 -1.22
N GLY A 130 -11.90 2.37 -0.39
CA GLY A 130 -10.53 2.60 -0.85
C GLY A 130 -9.94 1.40 -1.58
N ALA A 131 -10.13 0.20 -1.06
CA ALA A 131 -9.69 -1.05 -1.68
C ALA A 131 -10.37 -1.29 -3.04
N ALA A 132 -11.66 -0.94 -3.16
CA ALA A 132 -12.37 -1.00 -4.43
C ALA A 132 -11.78 -0.01 -5.45
N ILE A 133 -11.45 1.22 -5.05
CA ILE A 133 -10.75 2.18 -5.90
C ILE A 133 -9.42 1.61 -6.36
N LEU A 134 -8.63 1.01 -5.45
CA LEU A 134 -7.35 0.37 -5.79
C LEU A 134 -7.53 -0.76 -6.82
N ALA A 135 -8.55 -1.60 -6.64
CA ALA A 135 -8.80 -2.76 -7.49
C ALA A 135 -9.25 -2.37 -8.92
N TRP A 136 -10.07 -1.32 -9.05
CA TRP A 136 -10.77 -1.04 -10.32
C TRP A 136 -10.23 0.16 -11.10
N ALA A 137 -9.64 1.16 -10.42
CA ALA A 137 -9.17 2.35 -11.12
C ALA A 137 -7.92 2.04 -11.98
N PRO A 138 -7.73 2.73 -13.13
CA PRO A 138 -6.54 2.58 -13.96
C PRO A 138 -5.25 2.88 -13.17
N ALA A 139 -4.21 2.06 -13.35
CA ALA A 139 -2.96 2.17 -12.59
C ALA A 139 -2.30 3.56 -12.70
N THR A 140 -2.32 4.17 -13.88
CA THR A 140 -1.78 5.51 -14.10
C THR A 140 -2.54 6.58 -13.31
N VAL A 141 -3.88 6.51 -13.28
CA VAL A 141 -4.72 7.43 -12.50
C VAL A 141 -4.45 7.27 -11.01
N LEU A 142 -4.33 6.01 -10.54
CA LEU A 142 -3.97 5.72 -9.15
C LEU A 142 -2.60 6.30 -8.78
N ARG A 143 -1.58 6.15 -9.62
CA ARG A 143 -0.24 6.70 -9.36
C ARG A 143 -0.29 8.23 -9.24
N TRP A 144 -0.98 8.92 -10.17
CA TRP A 144 -1.19 10.37 -10.05
C TRP A 144 -1.91 10.76 -8.77
N ALA A 145 -3.00 10.07 -8.45
CA ALA A 145 -3.78 10.33 -7.23
C ALA A 145 -2.95 10.09 -5.97
N ILE A 146 -2.19 8.99 -5.90
CA ILE A 146 -1.31 8.66 -4.78
C ILE A 146 -0.25 9.75 -4.59
N CYS A 147 0.46 10.15 -5.65
CA CYS A 147 1.49 11.19 -5.56
C CYS A 147 0.89 12.55 -5.13
N ALA A 148 -0.27 12.92 -5.68
CA ALA A 148 -0.97 14.14 -5.30
C ALA A 148 -1.42 14.10 -3.82
N ILE A 149 -2.00 12.98 -3.36
CA ILE A 149 -2.40 12.78 -1.97
C ILE A 149 -1.18 12.83 -1.04
N VAL A 150 -0.05 12.20 -1.41
CA VAL A 150 1.17 12.22 -0.60
C VAL A 150 1.71 13.63 -0.47
N LEU A 151 1.74 14.43 -1.55
CA LEU A 151 2.16 15.84 -1.49
C LEU A 151 1.19 16.68 -0.65
N LEU A 152 -0.10 16.46 -0.75
CA LEU A 152 -1.11 17.12 0.08
C LEU A 152 -0.93 16.76 1.56
N LEU A 153 -0.73 15.48 1.88
CA LEU A 153 -0.47 15.02 3.23
C LEU A 153 0.87 15.53 3.78
N LEU A 154 1.89 15.66 2.92
CA LEU A 154 3.16 16.30 3.29
C LEU A 154 2.96 17.78 3.62
N ALA A 155 2.26 18.54 2.78
CA ALA A 155 1.93 19.95 3.06
C ALA A 155 1.13 20.07 4.37
N PHE A 156 0.20 19.16 4.61
CA PHE A 156 -0.55 19.07 5.85
C PHE A 156 0.35 18.79 7.08
N LEU A 157 1.33 17.90 6.96
CA LEU A 157 2.31 17.63 8.01
C LEU A 157 3.25 18.80 8.27
N ILE A 158 3.68 19.51 7.21
CA ILE A 158 4.55 20.70 7.30
C ILE A 158 3.80 21.84 7.98
N SER A 159 2.50 22.02 7.68
CA SER A 159 1.68 23.08 8.32
C SER A 159 1.57 22.92 9.83
N GLY A 160 1.85 21.71 10.35
CA GLY A 160 1.75 21.42 11.78
C GLY A 160 0.32 21.47 12.32
N TRP A 161 -0.67 21.52 11.41
CA TRP A 161 -2.08 21.59 11.82
C TRP A 161 -2.48 20.36 12.63
N ARG A 162 -3.16 20.59 13.75
CA ARG A 162 -3.70 19.55 14.62
C ARG A 162 -5.14 19.92 14.96
N TYR A 163 -5.96 18.90 15.16
CA TYR A 163 -7.31 19.10 15.64
C TYR A 163 -7.28 19.76 17.02
N HIS A 164 -8.05 20.83 17.22
CA HIS A 164 -8.14 21.49 18.51
C HIS A 164 -9.48 21.17 19.18
N GLY A 165 -9.43 20.46 20.29
CA GLY A 165 -10.60 20.15 21.09
C GLY A 165 -10.69 18.68 21.51
N ARG A 166 -11.67 18.39 22.38
CA ARG A 166 -11.93 16.99 22.80
C ARG A 166 -12.52 16.19 21.64
N PRO A 167 -12.03 14.94 21.41
CA PRO A 167 -12.58 14.06 20.39
C PRO A 167 -14.10 13.90 20.54
N ARG A 168 -14.85 14.21 19.46
CA ARG A 168 -16.29 14.00 19.40
C ARG A 168 -16.62 12.83 18.48
N PRO A 169 -17.56 11.94 18.83
CA PRO A 169 -17.82 10.72 18.06
C PRO A 169 -18.06 10.95 16.56
N LYS A 170 -18.80 12.01 16.20
CA LYS A 170 -19.07 12.34 14.78
C LYS A 170 -17.80 12.68 14.01
N TYR A 171 -16.92 13.49 14.58
CA TYR A 171 -15.64 13.84 13.94
C TYR A 171 -14.67 12.67 13.95
N THR A 172 -14.63 11.89 15.03
CA THR A 172 -13.82 10.68 15.14
C THR A 172 -14.19 9.65 14.04
N ALA A 173 -15.49 9.41 13.84
CA ALA A 173 -15.96 8.52 12.77
C ALA A 173 -15.67 9.08 11.38
N GLY A 174 -15.83 10.41 11.16
CA GLY A 174 -15.49 11.06 9.89
C GLY A 174 -14.01 10.96 9.54
N VAL A 175 -13.12 11.18 10.52
CA VAL A 175 -11.68 10.97 10.34
C VAL A 175 -11.38 9.51 10.06
N GLY A 176 -12.05 8.57 10.73
CA GLY A 176 -11.94 7.14 10.47
C GLY A 176 -12.36 6.75 9.05
N LEU A 177 -13.42 7.36 8.51
CA LEU A 177 -13.87 7.14 7.14
C LEU A 177 -12.82 7.62 6.12
N ILE A 178 -12.32 8.84 6.28
CA ILE A 178 -11.31 9.42 5.37
C ILE A 178 -9.98 8.68 5.48
N ALA A 179 -9.51 8.43 6.71
CA ALA A 179 -8.28 7.66 6.92
C ALA A 179 -8.42 6.22 6.44
N GLY A 180 -9.60 5.62 6.61
CA GLY A 180 -9.92 4.30 6.09
C GLY A 180 -9.89 4.26 4.56
N LEU A 181 -10.46 5.26 3.88
CA LEU A 181 -10.42 5.39 2.42
C LEU A 181 -8.96 5.44 1.92
N PHE A 182 -8.13 6.27 2.54
CA PHE A 182 -6.72 6.38 2.19
C PHE A 182 -5.93 5.11 2.55
N SER A 183 -6.28 4.43 3.66
CA SER A 183 -5.66 3.15 4.02
C SER A 183 -6.04 2.05 3.03
N GLY A 184 -7.30 1.94 2.65
CA GLY A 184 -7.76 0.97 1.67
C GLY A 184 -7.17 1.20 0.27
N ALA A 185 -7.04 2.46 -0.15
CA ALA A 185 -6.50 2.78 -1.47
C ALA A 185 -4.97 2.64 -1.56
N ALA A 186 -4.23 3.04 -0.53
CA ALA A 186 -2.77 3.11 -0.61
C ALA A 186 -2.06 3.09 0.76
N GLN A 187 -2.67 2.61 1.83
CA GLN A 187 -2.11 2.58 3.20
C GLN A 187 -1.74 3.97 3.75
N LEU A 188 -2.32 5.07 3.22
CA LEU A 188 -1.97 6.47 3.51
C LEU A 188 -2.77 7.09 4.68
N GLY A 189 -3.46 6.30 5.49
CA GLY A 189 -4.32 6.79 6.58
C GLY A 189 -3.60 7.44 7.77
N GLY A 190 -2.26 7.37 7.83
CA GLY A 190 -1.45 7.81 8.98
C GLY A 190 -1.60 9.27 9.37
N PRO A 191 -1.32 10.22 8.48
CA PRO A 191 -1.33 11.65 8.82
C PRO A 191 -2.66 12.19 9.35
N PRO A 192 -3.83 11.88 8.77
CA PRO A 192 -5.11 12.34 9.31
C PRO A 192 -5.38 11.84 10.73
N VAL A 193 -5.09 10.56 10.99
CA VAL A 193 -5.27 9.93 12.31
C VAL A 193 -4.36 10.54 13.36
N ALA A 194 -3.06 10.71 13.01
CA ALA A 194 -2.07 11.30 13.88
C ALA A 194 -2.44 12.76 14.24
N ALA A 195 -2.79 13.59 13.25
CA ALA A 195 -3.17 14.98 13.47
C ALA A 195 -4.42 15.12 14.36
N TYR A 196 -5.38 14.21 14.22
CA TYR A 196 -6.59 14.20 15.02
C TYR A 196 -6.29 13.92 16.50
N TRP A 197 -5.59 12.84 16.81
CA TRP A 197 -5.34 12.47 18.21
C TRP A 197 -4.22 13.28 18.87
N LEU A 198 -3.20 13.73 18.14
CA LEU A 198 -2.15 14.61 18.66
C LEU A 198 -2.71 15.99 19.10
N GLY A 199 -3.82 16.41 18.52
CA GLY A 199 -4.50 17.64 18.90
C GLY A 199 -5.63 17.46 19.92
N GLY A 200 -6.00 16.22 20.24
CA GLY A 200 -7.14 15.87 21.10
C GLY A 200 -6.93 16.08 22.62
N GLY A 201 -5.75 16.54 23.03
CA GLY A 201 -5.44 16.81 24.45
C GLY A 201 -5.15 15.55 25.30
N HIS A 202 -4.90 14.41 24.66
CA HIS A 202 -4.50 13.18 25.35
C HIS A 202 -2.99 13.14 25.62
N GLU A 203 -2.61 12.39 26.64
CA GLU A 203 -1.20 12.07 26.89
C GLU A 203 -0.59 11.30 25.70
N GLY A 204 0.67 11.59 25.37
CA GLY A 204 1.35 10.98 24.21
C GLY A 204 1.33 9.46 24.18
N LYS A 205 1.32 8.80 25.35
CA LYS A 205 1.23 7.35 25.48
C LYS A 205 -0.12 6.82 25.01
N ILE A 206 -1.21 7.52 25.35
CA ILE A 206 -2.58 7.17 24.92
C ILE A 206 -2.71 7.38 23.42
N VAL A 207 -2.23 8.53 22.91
CA VAL A 207 -2.25 8.86 21.48
C VAL A 207 -1.55 7.77 20.67
N ARG A 208 -0.32 7.39 21.06
CA ARG A 208 0.44 6.32 20.38
C ARG A 208 -0.31 5.00 20.41
N SER A 209 -0.90 4.65 21.57
CA SER A 209 -1.66 3.40 21.72
C SER A 209 -2.93 3.39 20.88
N ASN A 210 -3.65 4.51 20.78
CA ASN A 210 -4.82 4.67 19.92
C ASN A 210 -4.45 4.47 18.44
N ILE A 211 -3.36 5.10 18.00
CA ILE A 211 -2.86 5.00 16.62
C ILE A 211 -2.52 3.54 16.28
N ILE A 212 -1.75 2.86 17.13
CA ILE A 212 -1.35 1.47 16.91
C ILE A 212 -2.58 0.56 16.86
N LEU A 213 -3.51 0.69 17.80
CA LEU A 213 -4.71 -0.16 17.87
C LEU A 213 -5.64 0.11 16.68
N TYR A 214 -5.82 1.36 16.29
CA TYR A 214 -6.60 1.71 15.10
C TYR A 214 -6.01 1.11 13.83
N PHE A 215 -4.69 1.22 13.63
CA PHE A 215 -4.04 0.65 12.45
C PHE A 215 -4.09 -0.87 12.45
N ALA A 216 -3.97 -1.53 13.60
CA ALA A 216 -4.15 -2.98 13.67
C ALA A 216 -5.54 -3.39 13.19
N ILE A 217 -6.60 -2.70 13.63
CA ILE A 217 -7.97 -2.97 13.20
C ILE A 217 -8.16 -2.63 11.71
N SER A 218 -7.68 -1.47 11.28
CA SER A 218 -7.76 -1.02 9.87
C SER A 218 -7.01 -1.97 8.93
N SER A 219 -5.87 -2.52 9.37
CA SER A 219 -5.10 -3.51 8.59
C SER A 219 -5.86 -4.82 8.40
N VAL A 220 -6.62 -5.26 9.40
CA VAL A 220 -7.51 -6.43 9.23
C VAL A 220 -8.58 -6.15 8.18
N PHE A 221 -9.22 -4.98 8.20
CA PHE A 221 -10.19 -4.61 7.17
C PHE A 221 -9.55 -4.49 5.78
N SER A 222 -8.33 -3.90 5.69
CA SER A 222 -7.58 -3.82 4.44
C SER A 222 -7.21 -5.21 3.93
N PHE A 223 -6.75 -6.10 4.80
CA PHE A 223 -6.39 -7.47 4.43
C PHE A 223 -7.59 -8.23 3.87
N VAL A 224 -8.74 -8.19 4.56
CA VAL A 224 -9.97 -8.83 4.09
C VAL A 224 -10.42 -8.24 2.75
N SER A 225 -10.41 -6.90 2.63
CA SER A 225 -10.82 -6.21 1.40
C SER A 225 -9.88 -6.53 0.22
N TYR A 226 -8.58 -6.60 0.45
CA TYR A 226 -7.60 -6.94 -0.59
C TYR A 226 -7.69 -8.43 -0.99
N LEU A 227 -7.97 -9.30 -0.02
CA LEU A 227 -8.19 -10.72 -0.31
C LEU A 227 -9.45 -10.91 -1.18
N MET A 228 -10.56 -10.25 -0.81
CA MET A 228 -11.81 -10.26 -1.59
C MET A 228 -11.64 -9.62 -2.98
N GLY A 229 -10.80 -8.60 -3.09
CA GLY A 229 -10.46 -7.92 -4.34
C GLY A 229 -9.44 -8.67 -5.22
N GLY A 230 -8.93 -9.83 -4.78
CA GLY A 230 -7.92 -10.60 -5.52
C GLY A 230 -6.55 -9.91 -5.65
N LEU A 231 -6.27 -8.94 -4.74
CA LEU A 231 -5.03 -8.16 -4.78
C LEU A 231 -3.85 -8.87 -4.08
N ILE A 232 -4.11 -9.95 -3.34
CA ILE A 232 -3.08 -10.72 -2.63
C ILE A 232 -2.80 -11.99 -3.44
N GLY A 233 -1.89 -11.87 -4.39
CA GLY A 233 -1.38 -13.00 -5.17
C GLY A 233 -0.08 -13.57 -4.59
N TRP A 234 0.41 -14.66 -5.20
CA TRP A 234 1.66 -15.31 -4.80
C TRP A 234 2.88 -14.39 -4.93
N GLU A 235 2.94 -13.59 -5.98
CA GLU A 235 4.03 -12.62 -6.20
C GLU A 235 4.09 -11.56 -5.09
N VAL A 236 2.93 -11.02 -4.70
CA VAL A 236 2.81 -10.07 -3.59
C VAL A 236 3.32 -10.69 -2.29
N LEU A 237 2.94 -11.94 -2.01
CA LEU A 237 3.38 -12.65 -0.81
C LEU A 237 4.89 -12.89 -0.82
N ALA A 238 5.46 -13.33 -1.94
CA ALA A 238 6.89 -13.56 -2.09
C ALA A 238 7.71 -12.28 -1.86
N ILE A 239 7.31 -11.16 -2.48
CA ILE A 239 7.99 -9.87 -2.31
C ILE A 239 7.82 -9.37 -0.87
N ALA A 240 6.66 -9.54 -0.25
CA ALA A 240 6.43 -9.16 1.15
C ALA A 240 7.35 -9.94 2.11
N ILE A 241 7.54 -11.25 1.89
CA ILE A 241 8.46 -12.07 2.68
C ILE A 241 9.91 -11.59 2.53
N LEU A 242 10.33 -11.26 1.29
CA LEU A 242 11.67 -10.73 1.04
C LEU A 242 11.85 -9.32 1.62
N ALA A 243 10.83 -8.48 1.60
CA ALA A 243 10.88 -7.12 2.13
C ALA A 243 10.83 -7.06 3.65
N ALA A 244 10.23 -8.05 4.31
CA ALA A 244 10.04 -8.06 5.77
C ALA A 244 11.33 -7.89 6.58
N PRO A 245 12.45 -8.60 6.30
CA PRO A 245 13.70 -8.39 7.04
C PRO A 245 14.30 -7.01 6.80
N CYS A 246 14.28 -6.49 5.57
CA CYS A 246 14.77 -5.14 5.25
C CYS A 246 13.94 -4.07 5.98
N TYR A 247 12.63 -4.25 5.99
CA TYR A 247 11.71 -3.36 6.70
C TYR A 247 11.92 -3.43 8.22
N ALA A 248 12.10 -4.62 8.79
CA ALA A 248 12.39 -4.80 10.21
C ALA A 248 13.69 -4.12 10.63
N LEU A 249 14.75 -4.26 9.82
CA LEU A 249 16.04 -3.57 10.03
C LEU A 249 15.87 -2.06 9.96
N GLY A 250 15.16 -1.53 8.97
CA GLY A 250 14.87 -0.11 8.86
C GLY A 250 14.10 0.42 10.07
N LEU A 251 13.08 -0.32 10.52
CA LEU A 251 12.26 0.02 11.68
C LEU A 251 13.10 0.08 12.96
N ALA A 252 13.95 -0.92 13.18
CA ALA A 252 14.88 -0.97 14.32
C ALA A 252 15.88 0.20 14.27
N ALA A 253 16.52 0.44 13.13
CA ALA A 253 17.45 1.54 12.93
C ALA A 253 16.77 2.90 13.19
N GLY A 254 15.57 3.12 12.64
CA GLY A 254 14.80 4.35 12.85
C GLY A 254 14.44 4.58 14.33
N SER A 255 14.05 3.53 15.03
CA SER A 255 13.72 3.63 16.46
C SER A 255 14.94 3.95 17.33
N HIS A 256 16.13 3.42 16.98
CA HIS A 256 17.38 3.74 17.65
C HIS A 256 17.82 5.20 17.38
N LEU A 257 17.68 5.67 16.14
CA LEU A 257 18.05 7.05 15.76
C LEU A 257 17.23 8.10 16.50
N PHE A 258 16.02 7.76 16.96
CA PHE A 258 15.18 8.65 17.77
C PHE A 258 15.88 9.14 19.04
N GLY A 259 16.79 8.35 19.63
CA GLY A 259 17.54 8.71 20.83
C GLY A 259 18.73 9.65 20.59
N PHE A 260 19.24 9.77 19.35
CA PHE A 260 20.51 10.44 19.05
C PHE A 260 20.38 11.69 18.16
N ALA A 261 19.35 11.79 17.34
CA ALA A 261 19.18 12.88 16.40
C ALA A 261 18.29 13.99 16.97
N SER A 262 18.56 15.26 16.61
CA SER A 262 17.63 16.32 16.93
C SER A 262 16.30 16.11 16.16
N GLU A 263 15.18 16.16 16.87
CA GLU A 263 13.83 15.95 16.32
C GLU A 263 13.58 16.82 15.08
N LYS A 264 14.05 18.07 15.10
CA LYS A 264 13.89 19.03 14.00
C LYS A 264 14.62 18.58 12.73
N MET A 265 15.88 18.16 12.85
CA MET A 265 16.69 17.71 11.72
C MET A 265 16.10 16.45 11.08
N PHE A 266 15.75 15.47 11.88
CA PHE A 266 15.21 14.22 11.38
C PHE A 266 13.85 14.40 10.71
N ARG A 267 12.98 15.25 11.29
CA ARG A 267 11.68 15.59 10.68
C ARG A 267 11.86 16.24 9.31
N THR A 268 12.86 17.12 9.16
CA THR A 268 13.18 17.72 7.86
C THR A 268 13.64 16.67 6.86
N ILE A 269 14.51 15.73 7.26
CA ILE A 269 14.96 14.63 6.41
C ILE A 269 13.77 13.76 5.96
N CYS A 270 12.87 13.42 6.88
CA CYS A 270 11.65 12.67 6.55
C CYS A 270 10.79 13.41 5.51
N PHE A 271 10.59 14.72 5.68
CA PHE A 271 9.79 15.51 4.73
C PHE A 271 10.45 15.58 3.35
N VAL A 272 11.77 15.73 3.29
CA VAL A 272 12.52 15.70 2.02
C VAL A 272 12.41 14.33 1.35
N LEU A 273 12.56 13.24 2.10
CA LEU A 273 12.40 11.88 1.57
C LEU A 273 11.00 11.63 1.03
N ILE A 274 9.96 12.09 1.73
CA ILE A 274 8.56 11.98 1.28
C ILE A 274 8.36 12.78 -0.01
N ALA A 275 8.89 14.02 -0.09
CA ALA A 275 8.80 14.85 -1.28
C ALA A 275 9.48 14.19 -2.49
N ILE A 276 10.71 13.71 -2.31
CA ILE A 276 11.47 12.99 -3.34
C ILE A 276 10.70 11.75 -3.79
N SER A 277 10.18 10.96 -2.85
CA SER A 277 9.43 9.75 -3.15
C SER A 277 8.16 10.03 -3.95
N ALA A 278 7.42 11.09 -3.60
CA ALA A 278 6.22 11.48 -4.32
C ALA A 278 6.54 11.96 -5.74
N ILE A 279 7.60 12.74 -5.92
CA ILE A 279 8.04 13.21 -7.24
C ILE A 279 8.54 12.04 -8.08
N ALA A 280 9.40 11.18 -7.52
CA ALA A 280 9.94 10.01 -8.21
C ALA A 280 8.85 8.98 -8.59
N GLY A 281 7.76 8.91 -7.82
CA GLY A 281 6.61 8.04 -8.11
C GLY A 281 5.68 8.56 -9.21
N MET A 282 5.84 9.82 -9.66
CA MET A 282 4.97 10.39 -10.69
C MET A 282 5.18 9.71 -12.05
N PRO A 283 4.10 9.43 -12.80
CA PRO A 283 4.20 8.83 -14.14
C PRO A 283 4.94 9.68 -15.17
N LEU A 284 5.18 10.98 -14.90
CA LEU A 284 5.97 11.86 -15.77
C LEU A 284 7.41 11.40 -15.96
N LEU A 285 7.96 10.66 -14.99
CA LEU A 285 9.35 10.23 -15.00
C LEU A 285 9.56 8.86 -15.68
N ASP A 286 8.48 8.16 -16.05
CA ASP A 286 8.58 6.87 -16.73
C ASP A 286 9.32 6.98 -18.08
N GLY A 287 9.22 8.14 -18.75
CA GLY A 287 9.95 8.42 -20.00
C GLY A 287 11.43 8.78 -19.83
N LEU A 288 11.91 8.98 -18.59
CA LEU A 288 13.32 9.29 -18.30
C LEU A 288 14.11 8.06 -17.87
N PHE A 289 13.44 6.97 -17.47
CA PHE A 289 14.03 5.75 -16.95
C PHE A 289 13.70 4.50 -17.80
N GLY A 290 13.01 4.68 -18.95
CA GLY A 290 12.64 3.64 -19.92
C GLY A 290 13.58 3.54 -21.11
#